data_5a0587d650e7debb9ce0146b3d230ba8
#
_entry.id   5a0587d650e7debb9ce0146b3d230ba8
#
_cell.length_a   1.000
_cell.length_b   1.000
_cell.length_c   1.000
_cell.angle_alpha   90.00
_cell.angle_beta   90.00
_cell.angle_gamma   90.00
#
_symmetry.space_group_name_H-M   'P 1'
#
loop_
_entity.id
_entity.type
_entity.pdbx_description
1 polymer ?
#
loop_
_entity_poly.entity_id
_entity_poly.type
_entity_poly.pdbx_seq_one_letter_code
_entity_poly.pdbx_strand_id
1 'polypeptide(L)'
;MGAALHAAGVSDGHIGVEIVGEGRMRTLNYAARGVDEATDVLAFPIDDQQHGSGPRELGDVFICPAKATDITEAAVHGALHLCGYDHETDSGEMLELQAKVMASLR
;
A
#
# COMPACT_ATOMS: atom_id res chain seq x y z
N MET A 1 1.10 -8.12 6.06
CA MET A 1 1.59 -6.72 6.13
C MET A 1 2.83 -6.55 7.00
N GLY A 2 2.95 -7.33 8.06
CA GLY A 2 4.11 -7.21 8.94
C GLY A 2 5.46 -7.36 8.24
N ALA A 3 5.56 -8.26 7.26
CA ALA A 3 6.81 -8.46 6.52
C ALA A 3 7.24 -7.21 5.75
N ALA A 4 6.28 -6.51 5.12
CA ALA A 4 6.58 -5.28 4.37
C ALA A 4 6.98 -4.15 5.31
N LEU A 5 6.29 -4.00 6.44
CA LEU A 5 6.61 -2.99 7.44
C LEU A 5 7.99 -3.23 8.05
N HIS A 6 8.29 -4.46 8.38
CA HIS A 6 9.58 -4.83 8.95
C HIS A 6 10.71 -4.55 7.96
N ALA A 7 10.53 -4.93 6.71
CA ALA A 7 11.53 -4.70 5.65
C ALA A 7 11.77 -3.20 5.42
N ALA A 8 10.74 -2.37 5.62
CA ALA A 8 10.86 -0.92 5.48
C ALA A 8 11.36 -0.23 6.76
N GLY A 9 11.65 -0.99 7.82
CA GLY A 9 12.14 -0.44 9.08
C GLY A 9 11.06 0.07 10.02
N VAL A 10 9.81 -0.27 9.77
CA VAL A 10 8.68 0.14 10.61
C VAL A 10 8.26 -1.04 11.47
N SER A 11 8.40 -0.90 12.79
CA SER A 11 8.15 -1.99 13.74
C SER A 11 6.82 -1.88 14.48
N ASP A 12 6.18 -0.70 14.49
CA ASP A 12 4.97 -0.44 15.28
C ASP A 12 3.85 0.21 14.49
N GLY A 13 3.85 0.04 13.16
CA GLY A 13 2.84 0.63 12.30
C GLY A 13 1.63 -0.25 12.09
N HIS A 14 0.48 0.37 11.88
CA HIS A 14 -0.77 -0.29 11.50
C HIS A 14 -1.21 0.15 10.12
N ILE A 15 -1.67 -0.80 9.33
CA ILE A 15 -2.20 -0.55 7.99
C ILE A 15 -3.58 -1.20 7.87
N GLY A 16 -4.57 -0.43 7.46
CA GLY A 16 -5.87 -0.95 7.09
C GLY A 16 -5.82 -1.54 5.69
N VAL A 17 -6.46 -2.68 5.48
CA VAL A 17 -6.55 -3.29 4.14
C VAL A 17 -8.02 -3.56 3.85
N GLU A 18 -8.50 -3.07 2.72
CA GLU A 18 -9.88 -3.28 2.30
C GLU A 18 -9.92 -3.81 0.87
N ILE A 19 -10.71 -4.84 0.66
CA ILE A 19 -10.95 -5.41 -0.66
C ILE A 19 -12.19 -4.73 -1.24
N VAL A 20 -12.07 -4.20 -2.45
CA VAL A 20 -13.15 -3.46 -3.10
C VAL A 20 -13.40 -3.98 -4.52
N GLY A 21 -14.61 -3.77 -5.02
CA GLY A 21 -14.92 -4.06 -6.41
C GLY A 21 -14.46 -2.96 -7.36
N GLU A 22 -14.59 -3.20 -8.66
CA GLU A 22 -14.15 -2.25 -9.70
C GLU A 22 -14.86 -0.90 -9.60
N GLY A 23 -16.17 -0.90 -9.35
CA GLY A 23 -16.93 0.36 -9.26
C GLY A 23 -16.44 1.26 -8.14
N ARG A 24 -16.23 0.69 -6.96
CA ARG A 24 -15.72 1.45 -5.83
C ARG A 24 -14.28 1.88 -6.07
N MET A 25 -13.44 1.00 -6.63
CA MET A 25 -12.06 1.34 -6.93
C MET A 25 -11.97 2.50 -7.93
N ARG A 26 -12.83 2.49 -8.94
CA ARG A 26 -12.91 3.58 -9.92
C ARG A 26 -13.25 4.91 -9.23
N THR A 27 -14.23 4.89 -8.32
CA THR A 27 -14.62 6.07 -7.56
C THR A 27 -13.48 6.57 -6.69
N LEU A 28 -12.79 5.67 -6.00
CA LEU A 28 -11.66 6.01 -5.15
C LEU A 28 -10.49 6.57 -5.96
N ASN A 29 -10.20 5.97 -7.11
CA ASN A 29 -9.11 6.42 -7.96
C ASN A 29 -9.39 7.80 -8.54
N TYR A 30 -10.62 8.04 -8.93
CA TYR A 30 -11.03 9.36 -9.43
C TYR A 30 -10.89 10.43 -8.34
N ALA A 31 -11.36 10.13 -7.13
CA ALA A 31 -11.28 11.07 -6.02
C ALA A 31 -9.85 11.37 -5.60
N ALA A 32 -8.99 10.36 -5.62
CA ALA A 32 -7.61 10.49 -5.14
C ALA A 32 -6.64 11.01 -6.20
N ARG A 33 -6.83 10.62 -7.45
CA ARG A 33 -5.84 10.87 -8.52
C ARG A 33 -6.44 11.54 -9.76
N GLY A 34 -7.73 11.75 -9.81
CA GLY A 34 -8.41 12.32 -10.98
C GLY A 34 -8.50 11.35 -12.16
N VAL A 35 -8.27 10.05 -11.93
CA VAL A 35 -8.29 9.02 -12.96
C VAL A 35 -9.61 8.26 -12.89
N ASP A 36 -10.40 8.32 -13.95
CA ASP A 36 -11.72 7.69 -14.01
C ASP A 36 -11.62 6.24 -14.50
N GLU A 37 -10.85 5.43 -13.77
CA GLU A 37 -10.64 4.02 -14.07
C GLU A 37 -10.38 3.27 -12.77
N ALA A 38 -10.75 1.98 -12.75
CA ALA A 38 -10.36 1.10 -11.64
C ALA A 38 -8.88 0.74 -11.79
N THR A 39 -8.19 0.62 -10.67
CA THR A 39 -6.81 0.17 -10.62
C THR A 39 -6.70 -1.04 -9.68
N ASP A 40 -5.53 -1.65 -9.60
CA ASP A 40 -5.30 -2.82 -8.76
C ASP A 40 -5.18 -2.47 -7.27
N VAL A 41 -4.49 -1.40 -6.96
CA VAL A 41 -4.23 -1.02 -5.56
C VAL A 41 -4.14 0.50 -5.43
N LEU A 42 -4.69 1.02 -4.32
CA LEU A 42 -4.52 2.41 -3.92
C LEU A 42 -4.08 2.46 -2.45
N ALA A 43 -3.11 3.30 -2.16
CA ALA A 43 -2.64 3.53 -0.81
C ALA A 43 -2.98 4.97 -0.40
N PHE A 44 -3.64 5.11 0.74
CA PHE A 44 -4.01 6.41 1.30
C PHE A 44 -3.27 6.60 2.61
N PRO A 45 -2.15 7.34 2.62
CA PRO A 45 -1.43 7.60 3.85
C PRO A 45 -2.23 8.53 4.77
N ILE A 46 -2.11 8.28 6.05
CA ILE A 46 -2.66 9.19 7.06
C ILE A 46 -1.58 10.21 7.39
N ASP A 47 -1.88 11.46 7.13
CA ASP A 47 -0.97 12.56 7.45
C ASP A 47 -1.23 13.00 8.90
N ASP A 48 -0.84 12.15 9.84
CA ASP A 48 -1.01 12.42 11.26
C ASP A 48 0.32 12.81 11.86
N GLN A 49 0.45 14.07 12.18
CA GLN A 49 1.64 14.63 12.80
C GLN A 49 1.67 14.39 14.31
N GLN A 50 0.57 13.94 14.89
CA GLN A 50 0.46 13.74 16.31
C GLN A 50 0.56 12.27 16.66
N HIS A 51 1.67 11.91 17.25
CA HIS A 51 1.88 10.54 17.70
C HIS A 51 1.46 10.44 19.16
N GLY A 52 0.27 9.87 19.39
CA GLY A 52 -0.13 9.49 20.72
C GLY A 52 0.66 8.26 21.18
N SER A 53 0.40 7.84 22.41
CA SER A 53 0.94 6.58 22.91
C SER A 53 0.15 5.43 22.29
N GLY A 54 0.74 4.68 21.38
CA GLY A 54 0.08 3.55 20.74
C GLY A 54 0.65 3.28 19.36
N PRO A 55 0.16 2.23 18.68
CA PRO A 55 0.62 1.91 17.35
C PRO A 55 0.36 3.06 16.38
N ARG A 56 1.31 3.31 15.52
CA ARG A 56 1.21 4.37 14.51
C ARG A 56 0.31 3.91 13.39
N GLU A 57 -0.69 4.73 13.04
CA GLU A 57 -1.54 4.49 11.90
C GLU A 57 -0.85 5.00 10.64
N LEU A 58 -0.52 4.10 9.71
CA LEU A 58 0.17 4.47 8.47
C LEU A 58 -0.80 4.86 7.36
N GLY A 59 -1.99 4.28 7.36
CA GLY A 59 -3.02 4.57 6.37
C GLY A 59 -3.78 3.33 5.94
N ASP A 60 -4.44 3.44 4.80
CA ASP A 60 -5.27 2.37 4.26
C ASP A 60 -4.81 1.97 2.86
N VAL A 61 -4.91 0.66 2.58
CA VAL A 61 -4.64 0.09 1.27
C VAL A 61 -5.94 -0.52 0.75
N PHE A 62 -6.39 -0.08 -0.41
CA PHE A 62 -7.56 -0.64 -1.09
C PHE A 62 -7.09 -1.50 -2.25
N ILE A 63 -7.59 -2.73 -2.33
CA ILE A 63 -7.18 -3.70 -3.35
C ILE A 63 -8.40 -4.13 -4.15
N CYS A 64 -8.29 -4.08 -5.47
CA CYS A 64 -9.33 -4.57 -6.38
C CYS A 64 -8.86 -5.88 -7.00
N PRO A 65 -9.37 -7.04 -6.55
CA PRO A 65 -8.94 -8.34 -7.06
C PRO A 65 -9.18 -8.51 -8.56
N ALA A 66 -10.22 -7.87 -9.09
CA ALA A 66 -10.51 -7.94 -10.53
C ALA A 66 -9.40 -7.31 -11.39
N LYS A 67 -8.61 -6.42 -10.82
CA LYS A 67 -7.51 -5.74 -11.52
C LYS A 67 -6.13 -6.20 -11.05
N ALA A 68 -6.05 -6.90 -9.93
CA ALA A 68 -4.79 -7.36 -9.38
C ALA A 68 -4.50 -8.78 -9.85
N THR A 69 -3.32 -9.02 -10.41
CA THR A 69 -2.87 -10.36 -10.78
C THR A 69 -2.52 -11.18 -9.54
N ASP A 70 -1.98 -10.51 -8.53
CA ASP A 70 -1.56 -11.12 -7.27
C ASP A 70 -1.94 -10.19 -6.13
N ILE A 71 -2.92 -10.60 -5.33
CA ILE A 71 -3.43 -9.78 -4.22
C ILE A 71 -2.35 -9.54 -3.17
N THR A 72 -1.51 -10.54 -2.89
CA THR A 72 -0.42 -10.40 -1.92
C THR A 72 0.60 -9.37 -2.40
N GLU A 73 0.96 -9.42 -3.67
CA GLU A 73 1.88 -8.43 -4.24
C GLU A 73 1.28 -7.03 -4.20
N ALA A 74 -0.01 -6.88 -4.54
CA ALA A 74 -0.69 -5.59 -4.47
C ALA A 74 -0.69 -5.05 -3.03
N ALA A 75 -0.93 -5.91 -2.04
CA ALA A 75 -0.91 -5.50 -0.63
C ALA A 75 0.49 -5.05 -0.20
N VAL A 76 1.53 -5.78 -0.58
CA VAL A 76 2.92 -5.41 -0.27
C VAL A 76 3.27 -4.08 -0.94
N HIS A 77 2.91 -3.92 -2.20
CA HIS A 77 3.15 -2.69 -2.95
C HIS A 77 2.52 -1.47 -2.25
N GLY A 78 1.23 -1.59 -1.89
CA GLY A 78 0.53 -0.52 -1.17
C GLY A 78 1.14 -0.22 0.19
N ALA A 79 1.54 -1.27 0.92
CA ALA A 79 2.18 -1.11 2.23
C ALA A 79 3.51 -0.35 2.11
N LEU A 80 4.30 -0.63 1.09
CA LEU A 80 5.57 0.07 0.87
C LEU A 80 5.34 1.54 0.53
N HIS A 81 4.30 1.86 -0.24
CA HIS A 81 3.93 3.26 -0.49
C HIS A 81 3.61 3.98 0.82
N LEU A 82 2.87 3.34 1.72
CA LEU A 82 2.55 3.93 3.02
C LEU A 82 3.78 4.14 3.90
N CYS A 83 4.84 3.36 3.67
CA CYS A 83 6.12 3.53 4.37
C CYS A 83 7.01 4.60 3.74
N GLY A 84 6.54 5.28 2.71
CA GLY A 84 7.26 6.39 2.09
C GLY A 84 8.01 6.04 0.82
N TYR A 85 7.94 4.80 0.34
CA TYR A 85 8.57 4.42 -0.91
C TYR A 85 7.72 4.84 -2.10
N ASP A 86 8.36 5.33 -3.14
CA ASP A 86 7.69 5.74 -4.36
C ASP A 86 8.54 5.30 -5.56
N HIS A 87 8.07 4.27 -6.26
CA HIS A 87 8.79 3.69 -7.39
C HIS A 87 8.89 4.62 -8.60
N GLU A 88 8.11 5.68 -8.65
CA GLU A 88 8.15 6.66 -9.74
C GLU A 88 9.28 7.69 -9.55
N THR A 89 9.73 7.89 -8.32
CA THR A 89 10.73 8.89 -7.99
C THR A 89 12.04 8.31 -7.47
N ASP A 90 12.06 7.05 -7.06
CA ASP A 90 13.28 6.40 -6.56
C ASP A 90 14.10 5.78 -7.71
N SER A 91 15.23 5.18 -7.37
CA SER A 91 16.12 4.52 -8.33
C SER A 91 15.87 3.01 -8.43
N GLY A 92 14.66 2.57 -8.07
CA GLY A 92 14.27 1.16 -8.09
C GLY A 92 14.24 0.48 -6.73
N GLU A 93 14.49 1.22 -5.65
CA GLU A 93 14.55 0.68 -4.30
C GLU A 93 13.23 0.04 -3.86
N MET A 94 12.10 0.67 -4.20
CA MET A 94 10.79 0.15 -3.83
C MET A 94 10.51 -1.21 -4.47
N LEU A 95 10.75 -1.34 -5.77
CA LEU A 95 10.49 -2.59 -6.48
C LEU A 95 11.46 -3.68 -6.05
N GLU A 96 12.70 -3.33 -5.75
CA GLU A 96 13.69 -4.26 -5.23
C GLU A 96 13.27 -4.78 -3.86
N LEU A 97 12.83 -3.89 -2.97
CA LEU A 97 12.34 -4.27 -1.65
C LEU A 97 11.08 -5.12 -1.75
N GLN A 98 10.16 -4.77 -2.65
CA GLN A 98 8.96 -5.55 -2.91
C GLN A 98 9.32 -6.99 -3.31
N ALA A 99 10.28 -7.15 -4.20
CA ALA A 99 10.73 -8.47 -4.63
C ALA A 99 11.31 -9.28 -3.47
N LYS A 100 12.08 -8.65 -2.59
CA LYS A 100 12.64 -9.31 -1.40
C LYS A 100 11.54 -9.76 -0.44
N VAL A 101 10.55 -8.91 -0.19
CA VAL A 101 9.43 -9.26 0.68
C VAL A 101 8.63 -10.40 0.08
N MET A 102 8.32 -10.34 -1.21
CA MET A 102 7.58 -11.41 -1.87
C MET A 102 8.33 -12.74 -1.81
N ALA A 103 9.64 -12.71 -2.01
CA ALA A 103 10.46 -13.92 -1.90
C ALA A 103 10.43 -14.51 -0.50
N SER A 104 10.38 -13.68 0.54
CA SER A 104 10.32 -14.15 1.92
C SER A 104 8.97 -14.74 2.31
N LEU A 105 7.90 -14.40 1.59
CA LEU A 105 6.54 -14.88 1.85
C LEU A 105 6.22 -16.19 1.11
N ARG A 106 7.08 -16.65 0.23
CA ARG A 106 6.84 -17.83 -0.61
C ARG A 106 7.68 -19.03 -0.25
#